data_07cb213e38b395dd95e4bb22f4e15eda
#
_entry.id   07cb213e38b395dd95e4bb22f4e15eda
#
_cell.length_a   1.000
_cell.length_b   1.000
_cell.length_c   1.000
_cell.angle_alpha   90.00
_cell.angle_beta   90.00
_cell.angle_gamma   90.00
#
_symmetry.space_group_name_H-M   'P 1'
#
loop_
_entity.id
_entity.type
_entity.pdbx_description
1 polymer ?
#
loop_
_entity_poly.entity_id
_entity_poly.type
_entity_poly.pdbx_seq_one_letter_code
_entity_poly.pdbx_strand_id
1 'polypeptide(L)'
;LLEMAQSEAIGPDVLRYSVELSWLRKSLGMACKTYGFIGFVVFDTSALEVGALLEKPIGTRELGRHFDFFYRSLQGDTVVSQPFPGEIDLPDEEGSFLSNRPTMFVSTPIHNDSGDVVGVLAFRLRPEKDLTHILSVSRFGDTGETYAFNDEGVLVSNSRFDPQLVSMGLLQPEDNSIFNIQIRDPGRDLTIKKLRPGGGYLPMAINSYGPSGALGRIRLS
;
A
#
# COMPACT_ATOMS: atom_id res chain seq x y z
N LEU A 1 15.51 16.96 12.55
CA LEU A 1 15.16 16.80 11.13
C LEU A 1 14.06 17.77 10.69
N LEU A 2 12.94 17.83 11.41
CA LEU A 2 11.82 18.72 11.07
C LEU A 2 12.24 20.19 11.11
N GLU A 3 12.96 20.64 12.13
CA GLU A 3 13.52 21.98 12.21
C GLU A 3 14.55 22.27 11.11
N MET A 4 15.40 21.27 10.79
CA MET A 4 16.36 21.39 9.69
C MET A 4 15.67 21.61 8.35
N ALA A 5 14.59 20.88 8.09
CA ALA A 5 13.85 20.97 6.83
C ALA A 5 13.12 22.32 6.62
N GLN A 6 12.86 23.08 7.68
CA GLN A 6 12.29 24.44 7.62
C GLN A 6 13.28 25.50 7.15
N SER A 7 14.56 25.18 7.12
CA SER A 7 15.60 26.10 6.62
C SER A 7 15.71 25.97 5.11
N GLU A 8 15.39 27.05 4.37
CA GLU A 8 15.50 27.10 2.89
C GLU A 8 16.90 26.79 2.35
N ALA A 9 17.93 26.80 3.22
CA ALA A 9 19.33 26.55 2.85
C ALA A 9 19.70 25.05 2.87
N ILE A 10 18.81 24.17 3.32
CA ILE A 10 19.15 22.75 3.53
C ILE A 10 18.58 21.91 2.37
N GLY A 11 19.49 21.44 1.53
CA GLY A 11 19.14 20.50 0.44
C GLY A 11 18.91 19.07 0.94
N PRO A 12 18.28 18.21 0.12
CA PRO A 12 17.97 16.80 0.44
C PRO A 12 19.19 15.99 0.94
N ASP A 13 20.36 16.28 0.44
CA ASP A 13 21.58 15.55 0.81
C ASP A 13 21.98 15.81 2.27
N VAL A 14 21.76 17.02 2.78
CA VAL A 14 22.03 17.33 4.19
C VAL A 14 21.11 16.51 5.10
N LEU A 15 19.84 16.36 4.73
CA LEU A 15 18.89 15.51 5.46
C LEU A 15 19.30 14.03 5.40
N ARG A 16 19.71 13.54 4.22
CA ARG A 16 20.09 12.12 4.00
C ARG A 16 21.27 11.68 4.86
N TYR A 17 22.24 12.56 5.07
CA TYR A 17 23.49 12.25 5.79
C TYR A 17 23.55 12.87 7.19
N SER A 18 22.42 13.36 7.71
CA SER A 18 22.38 13.94 9.05
C SER A 18 22.56 12.88 10.15
N VAL A 19 23.12 13.32 11.27
CA VAL A 19 23.30 12.47 12.46
C VAL A 19 21.93 12.06 13.04
N GLU A 20 20.99 13.00 12.99
CA GLU A 20 19.61 12.81 13.45
C GLU A 20 18.90 11.68 12.69
N LEU A 21 19.07 11.64 11.37
CA LEU A 21 18.50 10.56 10.54
C LEU A 21 19.19 9.23 10.83
N SER A 22 20.50 9.22 11.01
CA SER A 22 21.24 8.01 11.39
C SER A 22 20.73 7.44 12.71
N TRP A 23 20.46 8.30 13.68
CA TRP A 23 19.89 7.90 14.97
C TRP A 23 18.46 7.36 14.81
N LEU A 24 17.59 8.03 14.02
CA LEU A 24 16.25 7.56 13.72
C LEU A 24 16.27 6.20 13.01
N ARG A 25 17.13 6.03 12.02
CA ARG A 25 17.28 4.75 11.30
C ARG A 25 17.67 3.61 12.25
N LYS A 26 18.56 3.88 13.20
CA LYS A 26 18.95 2.89 14.21
C LYS A 26 17.79 2.53 15.14
N SER A 27 17.07 3.53 15.64
CA SER A 27 16.00 3.35 16.62
C SER A 27 14.73 2.77 15.98
N LEU A 28 14.21 3.42 14.94
CA LEU A 28 12.98 3.00 14.27
C LEU A 28 13.21 1.78 13.36
N GLY A 29 14.41 1.61 12.80
CA GLY A 29 14.76 0.42 12.03
C GLY A 29 14.71 -0.86 12.86
N MET A 30 15.06 -0.79 14.15
CA MET A 30 14.89 -1.91 15.08
C MET A 30 13.39 -2.21 15.31
N ALA A 31 12.59 -1.18 15.51
CA ALA A 31 11.13 -1.33 15.63
C ALA A 31 10.52 -1.93 14.36
N CYS A 32 10.93 -1.46 13.18
CA CYS A 32 10.49 -2.05 11.90
C CYS A 32 10.77 -3.56 11.84
N LYS A 33 11.98 -3.98 12.18
CA LYS A 33 12.33 -5.42 12.20
C LYS A 33 11.51 -6.22 13.21
N THR A 34 11.28 -5.66 14.40
CA THR A 34 10.57 -6.35 15.48
C THR A 34 9.09 -6.54 15.14
N TYR A 35 8.46 -5.53 14.54
CA TYR A 35 7.02 -5.53 14.24
C TYR A 35 6.68 -5.88 12.79
N GLY A 36 7.66 -6.18 11.96
CA GLY A 36 7.46 -6.59 10.56
C GLY A 36 7.17 -5.45 9.59
N PHE A 37 7.39 -4.18 9.98
CA PHE A 37 7.26 -3.06 9.04
C PHE A 37 8.40 -3.06 8.01
N ILE A 38 8.09 -2.70 6.76
CA ILE A 38 9.11 -2.62 5.70
C ILE A 38 9.97 -1.36 5.82
N GLY A 39 9.49 -0.35 6.53
CA GLY A 39 10.21 0.88 6.74
C GLY A 39 9.37 1.93 7.43
N PHE A 40 9.95 3.10 7.55
CA PHE A 40 9.28 4.30 8.06
C PHE A 40 9.57 5.48 7.15
N VAL A 41 8.69 6.48 7.21
CA VAL A 41 8.86 7.80 6.59
C VAL A 41 8.43 8.86 7.61
N VAL A 42 9.17 9.97 7.65
CA VAL A 42 8.84 11.17 8.42
C VAL A 42 8.56 12.30 7.44
N PHE A 43 7.40 12.90 7.56
CA PHE A 43 6.97 14.05 6.79
C PHE A 43 6.97 15.30 7.66
N ASP A 44 7.33 16.44 7.08
CA ASP A 44 7.01 17.74 7.67
C ASP A 44 5.53 18.11 7.41
N THR A 45 5.09 19.26 7.91
CA THR A 45 3.70 19.74 7.72
C THR A 45 3.38 20.11 6.27
N SER A 46 4.36 20.23 5.39
CA SER A 46 4.21 20.51 3.95
C SER A 46 4.23 19.25 3.08
N ALA A 47 4.24 18.05 3.70
CA ALA A 47 4.38 16.75 3.05
C ALA A 47 5.76 16.51 2.42
N LEU A 48 6.79 17.24 2.82
CA LEU A 48 8.16 16.94 2.46
C LEU A 48 8.64 15.73 3.25
N GLU A 49 9.20 14.74 2.59
CA GLU A 49 9.81 13.58 3.22
C GLU A 49 11.20 13.96 3.77
N VAL A 50 11.25 14.23 5.07
CA VAL A 50 12.46 14.71 5.76
C VAL A 50 13.31 13.59 6.33
N GLY A 51 12.77 12.39 6.44
CA GLY A 51 13.48 11.21 6.91
C GLY A 51 12.78 9.93 6.53
N ALA A 52 13.57 8.90 6.18
CA ALA A 52 13.09 7.59 5.84
C ALA A 52 14.14 6.51 6.12
N LEU A 53 13.69 5.26 6.21
CA LEU A 53 14.59 4.11 6.27
C LEU A 53 15.39 3.97 4.98
N LEU A 54 14.73 4.16 3.81
CA LEU A 54 15.36 4.20 2.49
C LEU A 54 15.79 5.63 2.14
N GLU A 55 16.83 5.79 1.33
CA GLU A 55 17.37 7.11 0.97
C GLU A 55 16.56 7.82 -0.12
N LYS A 56 16.02 7.04 -1.08
CA LYS A 56 15.39 7.57 -2.30
C LYS A 56 14.25 8.57 -2.04
N PRO A 57 13.34 8.38 -1.08
CA PRO A 57 12.21 9.29 -0.88
C PRO A 57 12.59 10.63 -0.21
N ILE A 58 13.76 10.74 0.44
CA ILE A 58 14.12 11.92 1.23
C ILE A 58 14.30 13.14 0.32
N GLY A 59 13.60 14.21 0.65
CA GLY A 59 13.60 15.46 -0.11
C GLY A 59 12.53 15.50 -1.21
N THR A 60 11.65 14.51 -1.29
CA THR A 60 10.54 14.47 -2.25
C THR A 60 9.20 14.74 -1.58
N ARG A 61 8.17 15.01 -2.40
CA ARG A 61 6.77 15.16 -2.00
C ARG A 61 5.88 14.17 -2.78
N GLU A 62 6.44 13.01 -3.10
CA GLU A 62 5.85 12.04 -4.03
C GLU A 62 4.94 11.02 -3.33
N LEU A 63 3.91 11.45 -2.60
CA LEU A 63 2.86 10.55 -2.12
C LEU A 63 1.64 10.50 -3.04
N GLY A 64 1.69 11.16 -4.20
CA GLY A 64 0.66 11.09 -5.22
C GLY A 64 -0.75 11.41 -4.71
N ARG A 65 -1.74 10.60 -5.15
CA ARG A 65 -3.17 10.80 -4.84
C ARG A 65 -3.59 10.23 -3.46
N HIS A 66 -2.69 9.63 -2.72
CA HIS A 66 -3.02 8.82 -1.53
C HIS A 66 -2.75 9.54 -0.20
N PHE A 67 -2.86 10.87 -0.20
CA PHE A 67 -2.53 11.72 0.95
C PHE A 67 -3.56 11.76 2.08
N ASP A 68 -4.70 11.10 1.98
CA ASP A 68 -5.74 11.17 3.01
C ASP A 68 -5.20 10.85 4.41
N PHE A 69 -4.40 9.79 4.54
CA PHE A 69 -3.80 9.40 5.82
C PHE A 69 -2.89 10.49 6.39
N PHE A 70 -2.14 11.20 5.54
CA PHE A 70 -1.24 12.27 5.94
C PHE A 70 -2.02 13.47 6.49
N TYR A 71 -3.04 13.95 5.76
CA TYR A 71 -3.84 15.08 6.19
C TYR A 71 -4.62 14.80 7.48
N ARG A 72 -5.14 13.60 7.64
CA ARG A 72 -5.80 13.17 8.88
C ARG A 72 -4.83 13.11 10.05
N SER A 73 -3.60 12.64 9.80
CA SER A 73 -2.57 12.66 10.85
C SER A 73 -2.16 14.08 11.23
N LEU A 74 -2.12 15.04 10.29
CA LEU A 74 -1.92 16.45 10.63
C LEU A 74 -3.05 17.04 11.49
N GLN A 75 -4.25 16.46 11.44
CA GLN A 75 -5.38 16.84 12.31
C GLN A 75 -5.35 16.18 13.69
N GLY A 76 -4.35 15.33 13.95
CA GLY A 76 -4.14 14.66 15.23
C GLY A 76 -4.53 13.19 15.29
N ASP A 77 -5.01 12.61 14.18
CA ASP A 77 -5.43 11.22 14.14
C ASP A 77 -4.24 10.26 13.95
N THR A 78 -4.33 9.08 14.54
CA THR A 78 -3.55 7.91 14.10
C THR A 78 -4.37 7.14 13.07
N VAL A 79 -3.82 6.96 11.86
CA VAL A 79 -4.56 6.48 10.69
C VAL A 79 -3.88 5.27 10.07
N VAL A 80 -4.69 4.29 9.67
CA VAL A 80 -4.27 3.22 8.76
C VAL A 80 -4.78 3.58 7.37
N SER A 81 -3.88 3.71 6.39
CA SER A 81 -4.27 4.04 5.02
C SER A 81 -4.96 2.86 4.34
N GLN A 82 -5.72 3.13 3.29
CA GLN A 82 -6.07 2.08 2.34
C GLN A 82 -4.81 1.59 1.61
N PRO A 83 -4.77 0.33 1.16
CA PRO A 83 -3.72 -0.14 0.27
C PRO A 83 -3.74 0.61 -1.06
N PHE A 84 -2.55 0.92 -1.58
CA PHE A 84 -2.37 1.58 -2.87
C PHE A 84 -1.09 1.08 -3.57
N PRO A 85 -0.96 1.21 -4.90
CA PRO A 85 0.27 0.90 -5.62
C PRO A 85 1.41 1.81 -5.15
N GLY A 86 2.53 1.22 -4.71
CA GLY A 86 3.69 1.99 -4.27
C GLY A 86 4.43 2.62 -5.44
N GLU A 87 4.76 3.89 -5.32
CA GLU A 87 5.54 4.64 -6.34
C GLU A 87 7.05 4.43 -6.19
N ILE A 88 7.48 3.84 -5.08
CA ILE A 88 8.90 3.61 -4.76
C ILE A 88 9.22 2.12 -4.86
N ASP A 89 10.33 1.80 -5.53
CA ASP A 89 10.83 0.44 -5.56
C ASP A 89 11.15 -0.03 -4.14
N LEU A 90 10.56 -1.14 -3.75
CA LEU A 90 10.73 -1.71 -2.42
C LEU A 90 11.51 -3.02 -2.52
N PRO A 91 12.43 -3.28 -1.56
CA PRO A 91 13.11 -4.55 -1.51
C PRO A 91 12.11 -5.68 -1.17
N ASP A 92 12.26 -6.81 -1.85
CA ASP A 92 11.63 -8.07 -1.46
C ASP A 92 12.42 -8.77 -0.33
N GLU A 93 12.05 -10.01 -0.01
CA GLU A 93 12.74 -10.79 1.02
C GLU A 93 14.15 -11.22 0.60
N GLU A 94 14.43 -11.22 -0.70
CA GLU A 94 15.72 -11.58 -1.32
C GLU A 94 16.61 -10.36 -1.57
N GLY A 95 16.07 -9.15 -1.32
CA GLY A 95 16.76 -7.86 -1.50
C GLY A 95 16.67 -7.30 -2.91
N SER A 96 15.88 -7.91 -3.81
CA SER A 96 15.59 -7.37 -5.14
C SER A 96 14.59 -6.24 -5.04
N PHE A 97 14.80 -5.15 -5.79
CA PHE A 97 13.90 -4.01 -5.80
C PHE A 97 12.81 -4.20 -6.84
N LEU A 98 11.54 -4.15 -6.40
CA LEU A 98 10.37 -4.32 -7.25
C LEU A 98 9.52 -3.05 -7.25
N SER A 99 9.14 -2.60 -8.44
CA SER A 99 8.28 -1.45 -8.67
C SER A 99 6.80 -1.79 -8.43
N ASN A 100 5.98 -0.77 -8.16
CA ASN A 100 4.52 -0.88 -8.03
C ASN A 100 4.03 -1.88 -6.97
N ARG A 101 4.85 -2.20 -5.97
CA ARG A 101 4.41 -3.08 -4.90
C ARG A 101 3.28 -2.46 -4.10
N PRO A 102 2.26 -3.25 -3.74
CA PRO A 102 1.23 -2.80 -2.83
C PRO A 102 1.81 -2.19 -1.56
N THR A 103 1.31 -1.04 -1.19
CA THR A 103 1.79 -0.26 -0.04
C THR A 103 0.62 0.17 0.81
N MET A 104 0.84 0.22 2.11
CA MET A 104 -0.09 0.71 3.11
C MET A 104 0.70 1.36 4.24
N PHE A 105 0.15 2.39 4.87
CA PHE A 105 0.79 3.08 5.99
C PHE A 105 -0.06 3.05 7.26
N VAL A 106 0.62 2.95 8.40
CA VAL A 106 0.12 3.38 9.69
C VAL A 106 0.82 4.68 10.03
N SER A 107 0.07 5.76 10.16
CA SER A 107 0.61 7.10 10.40
C SER A 107 0.08 7.71 11.68
N THR A 108 0.91 8.56 12.30
CA THR A 108 0.59 9.25 13.55
C THR A 108 1.23 10.65 13.54
N PRO A 109 0.60 11.65 14.19
CA PRO A 109 1.20 12.97 14.31
C PRO A 109 2.46 12.95 15.18
N ILE A 110 3.39 13.84 14.86
CA ILE A 110 4.54 14.17 15.72
C ILE A 110 4.25 15.53 16.35
N HIS A 111 4.31 15.59 17.67
CA HIS A 111 4.07 16.82 18.44
C HIS A 111 5.38 17.41 18.95
N ASN A 112 5.43 18.75 19.03
CA ASN A 112 6.45 19.44 19.78
C ASN A 112 6.11 19.48 21.29
N ASP A 113 6.99 20.09 22.09
CA ASP A 113 6.79 20.22 23.54
C ASP A 113 5.57 21.08 23.91
N SER A 114 5.10 21.93 22.98
CA SER A 114 3.89 22.75 23.15
C SER A 114 2.59 22.01 22.81
N GLY A 115 2.71 20.80 22.23
CA GLY A 115 1.58 20.00 21.79
C GLY A 115 1.12 20.25 20.35
N ASP A 116 1.80 21.12 19.61
CA ASP A 116 1.46 21.39 18.21
C ASP A 116 1.96 20.26 17.31
N VAL A 117 1.19 19.93 16.27
CA VAL A 117 1.62 18.95 15.26
C VAL A 117 2.68 19.58 14.36
N VAL A 118 3.87 19.02 14.37
CA VAL A 118 5.04 19.51 13.59
C VAL A 118 5.43 18.59 12.45
N GLY A 119 4.79 17.42 12.34
CA GLY A 119 5.03 16.46 11.28
C GLY A 119 4.24 15.18 11.46
N VAL A 120 4.49 14.22 10.59
CA VAL A 120 3.83 12.90 10.59
C VAL A 120 4.87 11.80 10.49
N LEU A 121 4.78 10.82 11.38
CA LEU A 121 5.51 9.55 11.27
C LEU A 121 4.59 8.51 10.65
N ALA A 122 5.08 7.82 9.61
CA ALA A 122 4.36 6.74 8.97
C ALA A 122 5.22 5.47 8.89
N PHE A 123 4.66 4.33 9.32
CA PHE A 123 5.26 3.02 9.13
C PHE A 123 4.63 2.34 7.92
N ARG A 124 5.46 1.75 7.08
CA ARG A 124 5.04 1.08 5.84
C ARG A 124 4.82 -0.40 6.08
N LEU A 125 3.66 -0.89 5.60
CA LEU A 125 3.23 -2.28 5.65
C LEU A 125 3.13 -2.87 4.25
N ARG A 126 3.06 -4.21 4.19
CA ARG A 126 2.79 -5.00 2.98
C ARG A 126 1.35 -5.51 3.01
N PRO A 127 0.39 -4.85 2.34
CA PRO A 127 -1.00 -5.32 2.36
C PRO A 127 -1.15 -6.73 1.78
N GLU A 128 -0.35 -7.10 0.79
CA GLU A 128 -0.35 -8.44 0.21
C GLU A 128 0.03 -9.54 1.23
N LYS A 129 0.73 -9.19 2.29
CA LYS A 129 1.13 -10.09 3.37
C LYS A 129 0.28 -9.86 4.63
N ASP A 130 0.33 -8.63 5.17
CA ASP A 130 -0.24 -8.32 6.48
C ASP A 130 -1.76 -8.32 6.45
N LEU A 131 -2.39 -7.59 5.53
CA LEU A 131 -3.85 -7.54 5.39
C LEU A 131 -4.40 -8.89 4.94
N THR A 132 -3.76 -9.53 3.95
CA THR A 132 -4.15 -10.85 3.46
C THR A 132 -4.06 -11.89 4.56
N HIS A 133 -3.04 -11.84 5.43
CA HIS A 133 -2.92 -12.76 6.57
C HIS A 133 -4.07 -12.57 7.56
N ILE A 134 -4.39 -11.33 7.94
CA ILE A 134 -5.52 -11.01 8.83
C ILE A 134 -6.83 -11.58 8.26
N LEU A 135 -7.10 -11.35 6.98
CA LEU A 135 -8.32 -11.83 6.32
C LEU A 135 -8.34 -13.36 6.19
N SER A 136 -7.17 -14.00 6.12
CA SER A 136 -7.08 -15.46 6.00
C SER A 136 -7.61 -16.20 7.22
N VAL A 137 -7.60 -15.58 8.40
CA VAL A 137 -8.13 -16.16 9.65
C VAL A 137 -9.64 -16.39 9.58
N SER A 138 -10.34 -15.60 8.77
CA SER A 138 -11.81 -15.68 8.60
C SER A 138 -12.24 -16.61 7.44
N ARG A 139 -11.32 -17.40 6.89
CA ARG A 139 -11.65 -18.37 5.84
C ARG A 139 -12.43 -19.54 6.43
N PHE A 140 -13.54 -19.89 5.78
CA PHE A 140 -14.39 -20.99 6.22
C PHE A 140 -14.42 -22.10 5.16
N GLY A 141 -14.06 -23.31 5.56
CA GLY A 141 -14.04 -24.49 4.69
C GLY A 141 -13.07 -24.38 3.52
N ASP A 142 -13.28 -25.25 2.50
CA ASP A 142 -12.37 -25.36 1.35
C ASP A 142 -12.62 -24.31 0.28
N THR A 143 -13.80 -23.71 0.25
CA THR A 143 -14.21 -22.72 -0.77
C THR A 143 -14.49 -21.34 -0.23
N GLY A 144 -14.57 -21.17 1.10
CA GLY A 144 -14.80 -19.88 1.72
C GLY A 144 -13.58 -18.98 1.61
N GLU A 145 -13.80 -17.72 1.29
CA GLU A 145 -12.78 -16.70 1.22
C GLU A 145 -13.26 -15.39 1.83
N THR A 146 -12.34 -14.71 2.50
CA THR A 146 -12.51 -13.32 2.94
C THR A 146 -11.44 -12.49 2.25
N TYR A 147 -11.87 -11.46 1.54
CA TYR A 147 -11.02 -10.52 0.83
C TYR A 147 -11.54 -9.09 1.01
N ALA A 148 -10.66 -8.12 0.79
CA ALA A 148 -11.00 -6.71 0.80
C ALA A 148 -10.95 -6.13 -0.61
N PHE A 149 -11.83 -5.17 -0.90
CA PHE A 149 -11.88 -4.41 -2.14
C PHE A 149 -12.18 -2.94 -1.84
N ASN A 150 -11.75 -2.06 -2.75
CA ASN A 150 -12.00 -0.61 -2.66
C ASN A 150 -13.37 -0.24 -3.26
N ASP A 151 -13.71 1.04 -3.26
CA ASP A 151 -14.99 1.57 -3.77
C ASP A 151 -15.23 1.28 -5.26
N GLU A 152 -14.17 1.01 -6.02
CA GLU A 152 -14.23 0.61 -7.42
C GLU A 152 -14.41 -0.90 -7.59
N GLY A 153 -14.45 -1.67 -6.51
CA GLY A 153 -14.52 -3.13 -6.51
C GLY A 153 -13.18 -3.81 -6.83
N VAL A 154 -12.07 -3.08 -6.83
CA VAL A 154 -10.74 -3.63 -7.05
C VAL A 154 -10.23 -4.29 -5.78
N LEU A 155 -9.71 -5.52 -5.87
CA LEU A 155 -9.15 -6.21 -4.73
C LEU A 155 -7.95 -5.44 -4.16
N VAL A 156 -7.96 -5.25 -2.83
CA VAL A 156 -6.87 -4.65 -2.05
C VAL A 156 -6.23 -5.66 -1.09
N SER A 157 -6.59 -6.93 -1.22
CA SER A 157 -5.95 -8.09 -0.61
C SER A 157 -5.77 -9.19 -1.65
N ASN A 158 -4.86 -10.15 -1.40
CA ASN A 158 -4.72 -11.30 -2.29
C ASN A 158 -5.85 -12.31 -2.08
N SER A 159 -6.26 -12.97 -3.17
CA SER A 159 -7.15 -14.10 -3.14
C SER A 159 -6.39 -15.39 -2.85
N ARG A 160 -7.03 -16.33 -2.13
CA ARG A 160 -6.54 -17.70 -2.01
C ARG A 160 -6.61 -18.48 -3.33
N PHE A 161 -7.37 -17.96 -4.28
CA PHE A 161 -7.62 -18.58 -5.57
C PHE A 161 -6.71 -18.05 -6.69
N ASP A 162 -5.64 -17.30 -6.37
CA ASP A 162 -4.68 -16.80 -7.36
C ASP A 162 -4.19 -17.90 -8.32
N PRO A 163 -3.82 -19.12 -7.88
CA PRO A 163 -3.44 -20.19 -8.81
C PRO A 163 -4.55 -20.58 -9.79
N GLN A 164 -5.81 -20.56 -9.37
CA GLN A 164 -6.95 -20.84 -10.23
C GLN A 164 -7.20 -19.68 -11.22
N LEU A 165 -7.05 -18.43 -10.76
CA LEU A 165 -7.16 -17.25 -11.62
C LEU A 165 -6.09 -17.26 -12.72
N VAL A 166 -4.87 -17.66 -12.38
CA VAL A 166 -3.79 -17.89 -13.36
C VAL A 166 -4.16 -18.99 -14.35
N SER A 167 -4.63 -20.14 -13.86
CA SER A 167 -5.02 -21.26 -14.73
C SER A 167 -6.16 -20.94 -15.69
N MET A 168 -7.01 -19.97 -15.32
CA MET A 168 -8.12 -19.45 -16.14
C MET A 168 -7.69 -18.31 -17.06
N GLY A 169 -6.43 -17.88 -17.01
CA GLY A 169 -5.92 -16.77 -17.81
C GLY A 169 -6.42 -15.39 -17.37
N LEU A 170 -6.93 -15.26 -16.16
CA LEU A 170 -7.42 -14.00 -15.58
C LEU A 170 -6.33 -13.24 -14.84
N LEU A 171 -5.23 -13.90 -14.50
CA LEU A 171 -4.06 -13.37 -13.82
C LEU A 171 -2.80 -13.92 -14.49
N GLN A 172 -1.73 -13.12 -14.56
CA GLN A 172 -0.45 -13.62 -15.06
C GLN A 172 0.24 -14.45 -13.95
N PRO A 173 1.13 -15.39 -14.30
CA PRO A 173 1.82 -16.25 -13.33
C PRO A 173 2.67 -15.48 -12.29
N GLU A 174 3.21 -14.32 -12.69
CA GLU A 174 4.03 -13.43 -11.87
C GLU A 174 3.23 -12.44 -11.04
N ASP A 175 1.93 -12.27 -11.34
CA ASP A 175 1.04 -11.36 -10.66
C ASP A 175 0.27 -12.06 -9.52
N ASN A 176 -0.33 -11.25 -8.67
CA ASN A 176 -1.32 -11.65 -7.68
C ASN A 176 -2.61 -10.81 -7.82
N SER A 177 -3.68 -11.20 -7.16
CA SER A 177 -5.01 -10.60 -7.37
C SER A 177 -5.13 -9.16 -6.85
N ILE A 178 -4.27 -8.74 -5.91
CA ILE A 178 -4.30 -7.36 -5.39
C ILE A 178 -4.03 -6.36 -6.51
N PHE A 179 -4.94 -5.39 -6.69
CA PHE A 179 -4.99 -4.38 -7.76
C PHE A 179 -5.17 -4.92 -9.19
N ASN A 180 -5.14 -6.25 -9.38
CA ASN A 180 -5.27 -6.88 -10.71
C ASN A 180 -6.65 -7.49 -10.96
N ILE A 181 -7.45 -7.70 -9.92
CA ILE A 181 -8.80 -8.26 -10.04
C ILE A 181 -9.84 -7.26 -9.58
N GLN A 182 -10.90 -7.08 -10.38
CA GLN A 182 -12.06 -6.30 -10.04
C GLN A 182 -13.29 -7.19 -9.85
N ILE A 183 -13.94 -7.06 -8.70
CA ILE A 183 -15.22 -7.70 -8.41
C ILE A 183 -16.34 -6.80 -8.90
N ARG A 184 -17.35 -7.38 -9.54
CA ARG A 184 -18.51 -6.66 -10.05
C ARG A 184 -19.79 -7.29 -9.55
N ASP A 185 -20.79 -6.44 -9.30
CA ASP A 185 -22.15 -6.90 -9.09
C ASP A 185 -22.66 -7.61 -10.36
N PRO A 186 -23.09 -8.88 -10.27
CA PRO A 186 -23.69 -9.60 -11.38
C PRO A 186 -25.04 -9.00 -11.84
N GLY A 187 -25.58 -7.98 -11.14
CA GLY A 187 -26.85 -7.35 -11.45
C GLY A 187 -28.07 -8.25 -11.20
N ARG A 188 -27.88 -9.40 -10.55
CA ARG A 188 -28.93 -10.36 -10.21
C ARG A 188 -28.52 -11.25 -9.04
N ASP A 189 -29.48 -11.72 -8.29
CA ASP A 189 -29.26 -12.73 -7.26
C ASP A 189 -28.88 -14.08 -7.89
N LEU A 190 -27.64 -14.50 -7.66
CA LEU A 190 -27.08 -15.74 -8.18
C LEU A 190 -27.59 -16.99 -7.42
N THR A 191 -28.26 -16.81 -6.27
CA THR A 191 -28.81 -17.91 -5.47
C THR A 191 -30.16 -18.40 -6.00
N ILE A 192 -30.87 -17.59 -6.79
CA ILE A 192 -32.25 -17.86 -7.24
C ILE A 192 -32.33 -18.76 -8.47
N LYS A 193 -31.24 -18.95 -9.23
CA LYS A 193 -31.31 -19.76 -10.46
C LYS A 193 -30.10 -20.67 -10.61
N LYS A 194 -30.36 -21.95 -10.90
CA LYS A 194 -29.34 -22.89 -11.34
C LYS A 194 -28.57 -22.31 -12.52
N LEU A 195 -27.37 -21.86 -12.29
CA LEU A 195 -26.45 -21.44 -13.34
C LEU A 195 -26.13 -22.68 -14.18
N ARG A 196 -26.30 -22.57 -15.50
CA ARG A 196 -25.78 -23.60 -16.40
C ARG A 196 -24.25 -23.62 -16.29
N PRO A 197 -23.61 -24.80 -16.32
CA PRO A 197 -22.16 -24.88 -16.46
C PRO A 197 -21.71 -24.04 -17.66
N GLY A 198 -20.84 -23.07 -17.48
CA GLY A 198 -20.38 -22.14 -18.53
C GLY A 198 -20.93 -20.71 -18.46
N GLY A 199 -21.89 -20.42 -17.58
CA GLY A 199 -22.42 -19.05 -17.36
C GLY A 199 -21.95 -18.44 -16.04
N GLY A 200 -20.82 -18.85 -15.52
CA GLY A 200 -20.24 -18.33 -14.27
C GLY A 200 -19.76 -16.88 -14.44
N TYR A 201 -19.98 -16.11 -13.40
CA TYR A 201 -19.41 -14.78 -13.29
C TYR A 201 -17.92 -14.94 -13.01
N LEU A 202 -17.10 -14.62 -13.98
CA LEU A 202 -15.66 -14.57 -13.80
C LEU A 202 -15.29 -13.15 -13.33
N PRO A 203 -14.45 -12.99 -12.29
CA PRO A 203 -13.86 -11.71 -11.99
C PRO A 203 -13.11 -11.21 -13.24
N MET A 204 -13.24 -9.91 -13.55
CA MET A 204 -12.50 -9.34 -14.67
C MET A 204 -11.08 -9.00 -14.20
N ALA A 205 -10.09 -9.58 -14.88
CA ALA A 205 -8.72 -9.13 -14.73
C ALA A 205 -8.57 -7.69 -15.23
N ILE A 206 -7.96 -6.85 -14.43
CA ILE A 206 -7.52 -5.51 -14.83
C ILE A 206 -6.08 -5.70 -15.29
N ASN A 207 -5.84 -5.61 -16.60
CA ASN A 207 -4.46 -5.61 -17.08
C ASN A 207 -3.67 -4.51 -16.40
N SER A 208 -2.53 -4.91 -15.87
CA SER A 208 -1.55 -4.10 -15.14
C SER A 208 -1.42 -2.68 -15.70
N TYR A 209 -1.22 -1.73 -14.82
CA TYR A 209 -0.84 -0.36 -15.12
C TYR A 209 0.30 -0.33 -16.15
N GLY A 210 -0.03 -0.13 -17.41
CA GLY A 210 0.95 0.30 -18.40
C GLY A 210 1.37 1.74 -18.09
N PRO A 211 2.53 2.21 -18.57
CA PRO A 211 3.08 3.54 -18.27
C PRO A 211 2.22 4.73 -18.70
N SER A 212 1.04 4.51 -19.23
CA SER A 212 0.09 5.52 -19.70
C SER A 212 -1.21 5.65 -18.90
N GLY A 213 -1.38 4.93 -17.78
CA GLY A 213 -2.56 5.12 -16.90
C GLY A 213 -3.92 4.79 -17.52
N ALA A 214 -3.97 4.13 -18.66
CA ALA A 214 -5.22 3.75 -19.30
C ALA A 214 -5.69 2.38 -18.82
N LEU A 215 -6.79 2.35 -18.08
CA LEU A 215 -7.52 1.15 -17.70
C LEU A 215 -8.04 0.43 -18.97
N GLY A 216 -7.32 -0.56 -19.44
CA GLY A 216 -7.79 -1.46 -20.48
C GLY A 216 -8.88 -2.38 -19.93
N ARG A 217 -10.13 -2.19 -20.36
CA ARG A 217 -11.23 -3.10 -20.03
C ARG A 217 -11.24 -4.25 -21.03
N ILE A 218 -10.93 -5.46 -20.58
CA ILE A 218 -11.17 -6.67 -21.38
C ILE A 218 -12.62 -7.12 -21.13
N ARG A 219 -13.44 -7.12 -22.17
CA ARG A 219 -14.76 -7.71 -22.19
C ARG A 219 -14.59 -9.14 -22.71
N LEU A 220 -14.79 -10.12 -21.87
CA LEU A 220 -14.91 -11.49 -22.33
C LEU A 220 -16.32 -11.66 -22.91
N SER A 221 -16.39 -12.00 -24.18
CA SER A 221 -17.61 -12.34 -24.93
C SER A 221 -18.09 -13.75 -24.59
#